data_514a4049009b10263ccac002fe71aef8
#
_entry.id   514a4049009b10263ccac002fe71aef8
#
_cell.length_a   1.000
_cell.length_b   1.000
_cell.length_c   1.000
_cell.angle_alpha   90.00
_cell.angle_beta   90.00
_cell.angle_gamma   90.00
#
_symmetry.space_group_name_H-M   'P 1'
#
loop_
_entity.id
_entity.type
_entity.pdbx_description
1 polymer ?
#
loop_
_entity_poly.entity_id
_entity_poly.type
_entity_poly.pdbx_seq_one_letter_code
_entity_poly.pdbx_strand_id
1 'polypeptide(L)'
;MKNNEIKRTLIQFYNKHAFTHNYILGFRMNGNIYYVIVDAKELDFVTKLDKASRGAGYSLRFKPNKAQKNYLMSLGAEVLCSEELFDGLKTMSKYNFGELFEKLVTEMNGQTWVKDNVPFTEDGDLTVDGVAYQLKFEKATFITEAQMMRMERA
;
A
#
# COMPACT_ATOMS: atom_id res chain seq x y z
N MET A 1 17.78 -0.71 17.13
CA MET A 1 17.19 0.20 18.10
C MET A 1 16.78 1.48 17.45
N LYS A 2 17.74 2.23 16.91
CA LYS A 2 17.46 3.46 16.18
C LYS A 2 16.52 3.21 15.01
N ASN A 3 16.71 2.10 14.28
CA ASN A 3 15.84 1.75 13.15
C ASN A 3 14.42 1.44 13.56
N ASN A 4 14.23 0.81 14.73
CA ASN A 4 12.88 0.52 15.24
C ASN A 4 12.15 1.81 15.63
N GLU A 5 12.88 2.79 16.15
CA GLU A 5 12.31 4.08 16.48
C GLU A 5 11.88 4.85 15.23
N ILE A 6 12.72 4.83 14.21
CA ILE A 6 12.43 5.46 12.91
C ILE A 6 11.18 4.81 12.29
N LYS A 7 11.15 3.48 12.28
CA LYS A 7 10.01 2.76 11.71
C LYS A 7 8.71 3.11 12.43
N ARG A 8 8.75 3.11 13.76
CA ARG A 8 7.56 3.45 14.57
C ARG A 8 7.10 4.87 14.30
N THR A 9 8.03 5.81 14.22
CA THR A 9 7.71 7.20 13.92
C THR A 9 7.03 7.35 12.57
N LEU A 10 7.56 6.67 11.54
CA LEU A 10 6.97 6.72 10.21
C LEU A 10 5.58 6.10 10.17
N ILE A 11 5.39 4.97 10.86
CA ILE A 11 4.06 4.33 10.94
C ILE A 11 3.05 5.26 11.61
N GLN A 12 3.42 5.84 12.74
CA GLN A 12 2.53 6.73 13.48
C GLN A 12 2.18 7.97 12.67
N PHE A 13 3.16 8.55 12.00
CA PHE A 13 2.93 9.71 11.15
C PHE A 13 2.01 9.37 9.99
N TYR A 14 2.27 8.24 9.31
CA TYR A 14 1.47 7.82 8.18
C TYR A 14 0.01 7.58 8.60
N ASN A 15 -0.20 6.85 9.68
CA ASN A 15 -1.56 6.57 10.15
C ASN A 15 -2.33 7.82 10.53
N LYS A 16 -1.63 8.81 11.06
CA LYS A 16 -2.24 10.08 11.43
C LYS A 16 -2.66 10.89 10.22
N HIS A 17 -1.88 10.86 9.13
CA HIS A 17 -2.08 11.73 7.98
C HIS A 17 -2.79 11.09 6.79
N ALA A 18 -2.96 9.78 6.79
CA ALA A 18 -3.58 9.06 5.67
C ALA A 18 -5.12 9.13 5.69
N PHE A 19 -5.73 9.78 6.66
CA PHE A 19 -7.18 9.88 6.83
C PHE A 19 -7.90 8.53 6.91
N THR A 20 -7.17 7.46 7.18
CA THR A 20 -7.76 6.14 7.29
C THR A 20 -6.93 5.27 8.23
N HIS A 21 -7.58 4.29 8.82
CA HIS A 21 -6.92 3.23 9.56
C HIS A 21 -7.10 1.88 8.86
N ASN A 22 -7.60 1.91 7.62
CA ASN A 22 -7.89 0.71 6.84
C ASN A 22 -7.07 0.73 5.57
N TYR A 23 -6.48 -0.41 5.25
CA TYR A 23 -5.61 -0.57 4.10
C TYR A 23 -6.03 -1.79 3.30
N ILE A 24 -5.92 -1.70 1.98
CA ILE A 24 -6.07 -2.85 1.09
C ILE A 24 -4.69 -3.11 0.52
N LEU A 25 -4.12 -4.26 0.89
CA LEU A 25 -2.77 -4.63 0.47
C LEU A 25 -2.83 -5.71 -0.60
N GLY A 26 -2.11 -5.49 -1.68
CA GLY A 26 -2.05 -6.45 -2.79
C GLY A 26 -0.69 -7.09 -2.89
N PHE A 27 -0.65 -8.36 -3.21
CA PHE A 27 0.61 -9.09 -3.31
C PHE A 27 0.47 -10.30 -4.23
N ARG A 28 1.62 -10.78 -4.71
CA ARG A 28 1.71 -11.97 -5.58
C ARG A 28 1.94 -13.20 -4.73
N MET A 29 1.19 -14.25 -5.00
CA MET A 29 1.39 -15.54 -4.34
C MET A 29 0.69 -16.64 -5.13
N ASN A 30 1.33 -17.79 -5.23
CA ASN A 30 0.74 -18.99 -5.85
C ASN A 30 0.18 -18.76 -7.27
N GLY A 31 0.83 -17.91 -8.06
CA GLY A 31 0.40 -17.63 -9.43
C GLY A 31 -0.79 -16.68 -9.53
N ASN A 32 -1.19 -16.08 -8.44
CA ASN A 32 -2.32 -15.14 -8.40
C ASN A 32 -1.92 -13.82 -7.76
N ILE A 33 -2.73 -12.80 -8.00
CA ILE A 33 -2.68 -11.54 -7.29
C ILE A 33 -3.78 -11.59 -6.24
N TYR A 34 -3.39 -11.42 -4.98
CA TYR A 34 -4.33 -11.39 -3.85
C TYR A 34 -4.49 -9.98 -3.33
N TYR A 35 -5.61 -9.71 -2.71
CA TYR A 35 -5.82 -8.49 -1.93
C TYR A 35 -6.37 -8.86 -0.57
N VAL A 36 -6.03 -8.06 0.44
CA VAL A 36 -6.48 -8.28 1.81
C VAL A 36 -6.72 -6.95 2.48
N ILE A 37 -7.78 -6.87 3.26
CA ILE A 37 -8.10 -5.68 4.04
C ILE A 37 -7.47 -5.84 5.42
N VAL A 38 -6.66 -4.87 5.81
CA VAL A 38 -6.01 -4.87 7.13
C VAL A 38 -6.21 -3.51 7.80
N ASP A 39 -6.13 -3.49 9.12
CA ASP A 39 -6.17 -2.22 9.84
C ASP A 39 -4.74 -1.72 10.12
N ALA A 40 -4.66 -0.51 10.65
CA ALA A 40 -3.38 0.18 10.85
C ALA A 40 -2.40 -0.58 11.75
N LYS A 41 -2.89 -1.39 12.67
CA LYS A 41 -2.00 -2.12 13.58
C LYS A 41 -1.18 -3.20 12.90
N GLU A 42 -1.63 -3.67 11.74
CA GLU A 42 -0.91 -4.69 10.98
C GLU A 42 0.33 -4.13 10.28
N LEU A 43 0.43 -2.81 10.13
CA LEU A 43 1.54 -2.21 9.40
C LEU A 43 2.90 -2.48 10.04
N ASP A 44 2.96 -2.63 11.36
CA ASP A 44 4.22 -2.92 12.03
C ASP A 44 4.78 -4.28 11.60
N PHE A 45 3.91 -5.27 11.44
CA PHE A 45 4.33 -6.62 11.04
C PHE A 45 4.63 -6.74 9.54
N VAL A 46 3.84 -6.07 8.69
CA VAL A 46 3.90 -6.32 7.23
C VAL A 46 4.75 -5.33 6.46
N THR A 47 5.22 -4.26 7.10
CA THR A 47 6.11 -3.29 6.46
C THR A 47 7.53 -3.47 6.93
N LYS A 48 8.47 -2.88 6.18
CA LYS A 48 9.86 -2.84 6.57
C LYS A 48 10.46 -1.46 6.30
N LEU A 49 11.55 -1.19 6.99
CA LEU A 49 12.32 0.03 6.81
C LEU A 49 13.41 -0.22 5.79
N ASP A 50 13.41 0.56 4.71
CA ASP A 50 14.42 0.51 3.65
C ASP A 50 15.09 1.87 3.52
N LYS A 51 16.34 1.87 3.05
CA LYS A 51 16.99 3.10 2.69
C LYS A 51 16.33 3.68 1.45
N ALA A 52 15.90 4.94 1.54
CA ALA A 52 15.41 5.66 0.37
C ALA A 52 16.60 6.19 -0.44
N SER A 53 16.40 6.36 -1.74
CA SER A 53 17.46 6.84 -2.61
C SER A 53 17.67 8.35 -2.45
N ARG A 54 18.86 8.82 -2.86
CA ARG A 54 19.18 10.25 -2.99
C ARG A 54 19.01 11.07 -1.72
N GLY A 55 19.42 10.53 -0.58
CA GLY A 55 19.43 11.29 0.66
C GLY A 55 18.05 11.53 1.29
N ALA A 56 17.04 10.79 0.86
CA ALA A 56 15.70 10.90 1.44
C ALA A 56 15.58 10.19 2.80
N GLY A 57 16.67 9.62 3.31
CA GLY A 57 16.66 8.90 4.58
C GLY A 57 16.11 7.50 4.43
N TYR A 58 15.29 7.08 5.37
CA TYR A 58 14.62 5.77 5.30
C TYR A 58 13.22 5.90 4.73
N SER A 59 12.72 4.79 4.21
CA SER A 59 11.34 4.69 3.75
C SER A 59 10.64 3.52 4.41
N LEU A 60 9.36 3.69 4.70
CA LEU A 60 8.49 2.63 5.16
C LEU A 60 7.90 1.98 3.92
N ARG A 61 8.18 0.70 3.70
CA ARG A 61 7.80 0.00 2.47
C ARG A 61 7.01 -1.27 2.75
N PHE A 62 6.12 -1.60 1.83
CA PHE A 62 5.41 -2.86 1.82
C PHE A 62 6.15 -3.84 0.91
N LYS A 63 7.03 -4.63 1.49
CA LYS A 63 7.82 -5.65 0.75
C LYS A 63 7.70 -6.98 1.48
N PRO A 64 6.52 -7.62 1.42
CA PRO A 64 6.30 -8.82 2.22
C PRO A 64 7.16 -9.98 1.73
N ASN A 65 7.79 -10.67 2.68
CA ASN A 65 8.45 -11.94 2.41
C ASN A 65 7.40 -13.06 2.48
N LYS A 66 7.83 -14.31 2.26
CA LYS A 66 6.90 -15.44 2.23
C LYS A 66 6.13 -15.61 3.54
N ALA A 67 6.79 -15.44 4.67
CA ALA A 67 6.15 -15.57 5.98
C ALA A 67 5.08 -14.49 6.17
N GLN A 68 5.38 -13.24 5.75
CA GLN A 68 4.42 -12.16 5.83
C GLN A 68 3.24 -12.38 4.87
N LYS A 69 3.52 -12.90 3.67
CA LYS A 69 2.44 -13.24 2.73
C LYS A 69 1.54 -14.34 3.29
N ASN A 70 2.12 -15.37 3.91
CA ASN A 70 1.32 -16.40 4.56
C ASN A 70 0.45 -15.83 5.67
N TYR A 71 0.99 -14.89 6.44
CA TYR A 71 0.21 -14.20 7.46
C TYR A 71 -0.95 -13.43 6.84
N LEU A 72 -0.70 -12.69 5.77
CA LEU A 72 -1.75 -11.94 5.07
C LEU A 72 -2.83 -12.86 4.53
N MET A 73 -2.44 -14.04 4.02
CA MET A 73 -3.40 -15.05 3.59
C MET A 73 -4.29 -15.48 4.75
N SER A 74 -3.73 -15.62 5.94
CA SER A 74 -4.49 -16.02 7.13
C SER A 74 -5.51 -14.98 7.58
N LEU A 75 -5.33 -13.73 7.16
CA LEU A 75 -6.27 -12.65 7.47
C LEU A 75 -7.47 -12.60 6.51
N GLY A 76 -7.55 -13.53 5.57
CA GLY A 76 -8.68 -13.63 4.64
C GLY A 76 -8.43 -13.02 3.27
N ALA A 77 -7.20 -13.09 2.78
CA ALA A 77 -6.88 -12.59 1.45
C ALA A 77 -7.68 -13.34 0.38
N GLU A 78 -8.14 -12.61 -0.62
CA GLU A 78 -8.91 -13.14 -1.73
C GLU A 78 -8.21 -12.89 -3.06
N VAL A 79 -8.48 -13.73 -4.04
CA VAL A 79 -7.89 -13.60 -5.38
C VAL A 79 -8.50 -12.40 -6.09
N LEU A 80 -7.65 -11.52 -6.60
CA LEU A 80 -8.08 -10.44 -7.48
C LEU A 80 -8.08 -10.93 -8.93
N CYS A 81 -6.98 -11.54 -9.37
CA CYS A 81 -6.84 -12.12 -10.71
C CYS A 81 -5.58 -12.98 -10.75
N SER A 82 -5.36 -13.68 -11.86
CA SER A 82 -4.11 -14.43 -12.05
C SER A 82 -2.94 -13.48 -12.29
N GLU A 83 -1.72 -13.92 -11.98
CA GLU A 83 -0.52 -13.16 -12.30
C GLU A 83 -0.37 -12.97 -13.81
N GLU A 84 -0.71 -14.00 -14.58
CA GLU A 84 -0.63 -13.92 -16.04
C GLU A 84 -1.51 -12.80 -16.58
N LEU A 85 -2.74 -12.69 -16.14
CA LEU A 85 -3.63 -11.62 -16.54
C LEU A 85 -3.10 -10.26 -16.09
N PHE A 86 -2.66 -10.16 -14.84
CA PHE A 86 -2.16 -8.92 -14.27
C PHE A 86 -0.94 -8.40 -15.04
N ASP A 87 0.03 -9.28 -15.29
CA ASP A 87 1.24 -8.92 -16.01
C ASP A 87 0.95 -8.56 -17.47
N GLY A 88 -0.02 -9.25 -18.08
CA GLY A 88 -0.48 -8.93 -19.42
C GLY A 88 -1.11 -7.55 -19.50
N LEU A 89 -1.97 -7.22 -18.57
CA LEU A 89 -2.59 -5.89 -18.48
C LEU A 89 -1.53 -4.80 -18.25
N LYS A 90 -0.53 -5.08 -17.43
CA LYS A 90 0.58 -4.15 -17.18
C LYS A 90 1.34 -3.86 -18.49
N THR A 91 1.64 -4.90 -19.26
CA THR A 91 2.36 -4.77 -20.54
C THR A 91 1.58 -3.94 -21.55
N MET A 92 0.26 -4.07 -21.55
CA MET A 92 -0.62 -3.39 -22.52
C MET A 92 -1.03 -1.99 -22.09
N SER A 93 -0.63 -1.55 -20.90
CA SER A 93 -1.04 -0.25 -20.36
C SER A 93 0.18 0.62 -20.04
N LYS A 94 -0.09 1.90 -19.79
CA LYS A 94 0.94 2.84 -19.35
C LYS A 94 1.04 2.91 -17.82
N TYR A 95 0.25 2.13 -17.10
CA TYR A 95 0.22 2.16 -15.64
C TYR A 95 1.34 1.32 -15.05
N ASN A 96 1.84 1.71 -13.86
CA ASN A 96 2.72 0.84 -13.11
C ASN A 96 1.88 -0.20 -12.35
N PHE A 97 2.53 -1.16 -11.68
CA PHE A 97 1.80 -2.22 -10.99
C PHE A 97 0.90 -1.69 -9.87
N GLY A 98 1.36 -0.67 -9.14
CA GLY A 98 0.56 -0.07 -8.08
C GLY A 98 -0.69 0.59 -8.61
N GLU A 99 -0.57 1.34 -9.70
CA GLU A 99 -1.71 2.00 -10.34
C GLU A 99 -2.69 0.97 -10.90
N LEU A 100 -2.17 -0.08 -11.53
CA LEU A 100 -3.02 -1.14 -12.06
C LEU A 100 -3.79 -1.85 -10.94
N PHE A 101 -3.12 -2.13 -9.82
CA PHE A 101 -3.76 -2.73 -8.66
C PHE A 101 -4.91 -1.84 -8.15
N GLU A 102 -4.65 -0.55 -7.97
CA GLU A 102 -5.67 0.40 -7.52
C GLU A 102 -6.86 0.43 -8.48
N LYS A 103 -6.57 0.46 -9.78
CA LYS A 103 -7.61 0.49 -10.81
C LYS A 103 -8.50 -0.75 -10.74
N LEU A 104 -7.90 -1.93 -10.66
CA LEU A 104 -8.64 -3.18 -10.64
C LEU A 104 -9.49 -3.31 -9.37
N VAL A 105 -8.95 -2.97 -8.21
CA VAL A 105 -9.70 -3.02 -6.96
C VAL A 105 -10.85 -2.01 -6.96
N THR A 106 -10.59 -0.80 -7.44
CA THR A 106 -11.61 0.24 -7.52
C THR A 106 -12.76 -0.18 -8.43
N GLU A 107 -12.45 -0.70 -9.61
CA GLU A 107 -13.47 -1.14 -10.58
C GLU A 107 -14.21 -2.38 -10.11
N MET A 108 -13.54 -3.27 -9.38
CA MET A 108 -14.19 -4.43 -8.77
C MET A 108 -15.28 -4.00 -7.79
N ASN A 109 -15.12 -2.85 -7.17
CA ASN A 109 -16.11 -2.27 -6.25
C ASN A 109 -17.13 -1.38 -6.96
N GLY A 110 -17.20 -1.43 -8.28
CA GLY A 110 -18.20 -0.71 -9.05
C GLY A 110 -17.93 0.78 -9.19
N GLN A 111 -16.70 1.22 -8.91
CA GLN A 111 -16.33 2.63 -9.00
C GLN A 111 -15.36 2.85 -10.14
N THR A 112 -15.31 4.07 -10.65
CA THR A 112 -14.39 4.45 -11.72
C THR A 112 -13.08 4.92 -11.11
N TRP A 113 -11.98 4.33 -11.53
CA TRP A 113 -10.66 4.74 -11.07
C TRP A 113 -10.19 5.95 -11.86
N VAL A 114 -9.72 6.96 -11.13
CA VAL A 114 -9.13 8.17 -11.70
C VAL A 114 -7.74 8.34 -11.11
N LYS A 115 -6.75 8.53 -11.96
CA LYS A 115 -5.39 8.77 -11.48
C LYS A 115 -5.34 10.09 -10.73
N ASP A 116 -5.03 10.02 -9.45
CA ASP A 116 -4.96 11.17 -8.57
C ASP A 116 -3.51 11.41 -8.15
N ASN A 117 -3.08 12.65 -8.25
CA ASN A 117 -1.73 13.06 -7.85
C ASN A 117 -1.72 13.75 -6.48
N VAL A 118 -2.87 13.86 -5.83
CA VAL A 118 -2.98 14.48 -4.51
C VAL A 118 -2.85 13.41 -3.43
N PRO A 119 -1.75 13.41 -2.66
CA PRO A 119 -1.60 12.44 -1.58
C PRO A 119 -2.51 12.79 -0.40
N PHE A 120 -2.94 11.77 0.32
CA PHE A 120 -3.62 11.91 1.60
C PHE A 120 -4.89 12.76 1.54
N THR A 121 -5.87 12.31 0.75
CA THR A 121 -7.21 12.92 0.74
C THR A 121 -8.12 12.21 1.74
N GLU A 122 -9.21 12.87 2.15
CA GLU A 122 -10.17 12.29 3.09
C GLU A 122 -10.81 10.99 2.58
N ASP A 123 -10.97 10.87 1.26
CA ASP A 123 -11.57 9.69 0.66
C ASP A 123 -10.57 8.55 0.51
N GLY A 124 -9.30 8.79 0.81
CA GLY A 124 -8.24 7.82 0.57
C GLY A 124 -8.12 7.51 -0.92
N ASP A 125 -7.65 6.31 -1.23
CA ASP A 125 -7.59 5.83 -2.61
C ASP A 125 -8.93 5.25 -3.05
N LEU A 126 -9.73 4.78 -2.11
CA LEU A 126 -11.03 4.16 -2.37
C LEU A 126 -11.92 4.30 -1.13
N THR A 127 -13.18 4.68 -1.35
CA THR A 127 -14.18 4.71 -0.28
C THR A 127 -15.28 3.72 -0.62
N VAL A 128 -15.59 2.82 0.30
CA VAL A 128 -16.66 1.83 0.16
C VAL A 128 -17.53 1.90 1.40
N ASP A 129 -18.83 2.13 1.21
CA ASP A 129 -19.81 2.22 2.30
C ASP A 129 -19.38 3.20 3.42
N GLY A 130 -18.81 4.33 3.01
CA GLY A 130 -18.37 5.37 3.93
C GLY A 130 -17.04 5.12 4.61
N VAL A 131 -16.38 4.00 4.31
CA VAL A 131 -15.06 3.68 4.86
C VAL A 131 -14.00 3.95 3.82
N ALA A 132 -13.00 4.76 4.19
CA ALA A 132 -11.88 5.11 3.32
C ALA A 132 -10.77 4.07 3.46
N TYR A 133 -10.16 3.71 2.34
CA TYR A 133 -9.06 2.74 2.28
C TYR A 133 -7.89 3.34 1.52
N GLN A 134 -6.68 3.06 2.01
CA GLN A 134 -5.46 3.28 1.25
C GLN A 134 -5.05 1.97 0.61
N LEU A 135 -4.71 2.01 -0.67
CA LEU A 135 -4.36 0.82 -1.45
C LEU A 135 -2.86 0.81 -1.72
N LYS A 136 -2.22 -0.32 -1.41
CA LYS A 136 -0.79 -0.50 -1.67
C LYS A 136 -0.54 -1.88 -2.26
N PHE A 137 0.21 -1.91 -3.35
CA PHE A 137 0.69 -3.17 -3.92
C PHE A 137 2.13 -3.41 -3.44
N GLU A 138 2.58 -4.67 -3.47
CA GLU A 138 3.92 -5.01 -2.98
C GLU A 138 5.01 -4.17 -3.64
N LYS A 139 6.06 -3.90 -2.87
CA LYS A 139 7.18 -3.01 -3.18
C LYS A 139 6.83 -1.52 -3.09
N ALA A 140 5.58 -1.18 -2.77
CA ALA A 140 5.18 0.21 -2.63
C ALA A 140 5.80 0.86 -1.41
N THR A 141 6.08 2.16 -1.52
CA THR A 141 6.50 2.98 -0.41
C THR A 141 5.28 3.62 0.24
N PHE A 142 5.18 3.52 1.56
CA PHE A 142 4.16 4.26 2.31
C PHE A 142 4.57 5.71 2.49
N ILE A 143 5.77 5.93 3.02
CA ILE A 143 6.27 7.27 3.28
C ILE A 143 7.78 7.21 3.46
N THR A 144 8.47 8.31 3.12
CA THR A 144 9.90 8.48 3.40
C THR A 144 10.10 9.48 4.52
N GLU A 145 11.27 9.44 5.16
CA GLU A 145 11.61 10.45 6.17
C GLU A 145 11.59 11.86 5.58
N ALA A 146 12.12 12.03 4.37
CA ALA A 146 12.13 13.34 3.71
C ALA A 146 10.71 13.87 3.49
N GLN A 147 9.81 13.01 3.06
CA GLN A 147 8.41 13.38 2.86
C GLN A 147 7.75 13.77 4.18
N MET A 148 7.97 12.98 5.23
CA MET A 148 7.45 13.27 6.56
C MET A 148 7.93 14.65 7.04
N MET A 149 9.22 14.92 6.91
CA MET A 149 9.79 16.19 7.34
C MET A 149 9.22 17.38 6.57
N ARG A 150 9.00 17.24 5.27
CA ARG A 150 8.36 18.29 4.48
C ARG A 150 6.94 18.56 4.94
N MET A 151 6.19 17.50 5.24
CA MET A 151 4.82 17.64 5.70
C MET A 151 4.73 18.28 7.08
N GLU A 152 5.69 18.01 7.96
CA GLU A 152 5.74 18.62 9.29
C GLU A 152 6.04 20.10 9.22
N ARG A 153 6.71 20.58 8.16
CA ARG A 153 7.03 22.01 7.97
C ARG A 153 5.90 22.80 7.33
N ALA A 154 4.93 22.13 6.74
CA ALA A 154 3.86 22.78 6.00
C ALA A 154 2.81 23.47 6.89
#